data_0d878737c28222fed7b58886c736e286
#
_entry.id   0d878737c28222fed7b58886c736e286
#
_cell.length_a   1.000
_cell.length_b   1.000
_cell.length_c   1.000
_cell.angle_alpha   90.00
_cell.angle_beta   90.00
_cell.angle_gamma   90.00
#
_symmetry.space_group_name_H-M   'P 1'
#
loop_
_entity.id
_entity.type
_entity.pdbx_description
1 polymer ?
#
loop_
_entity_poly.entity_id
_entity_poly.type
_entity_poly.pdbx_seq_one_letter_code
_entity_poly.pdbx_strand_id
1 'polypeptide(L)'
;MFERELTLYKFNLNYLRLLAADLDDANLGKPAFPGGNPPVWILGHLAVATDYAGKLLGLRPQCPREWHVQFAPGTKSADVAAPYPSKGDLLGAIEAGHRRVSEAVPTASSEAMSQAHAVELLKPTVLKTVGDVLAHLMTTHESFHISQLSACRRSCGKGTIV
;
A
#
# COMPACT_ATOMS: atom_id res chain seq x y z
N MET A 1 14.38 -6.27 -15.45
CA MET A 1 13.04 -5.62 -15.51
C MET A 1 12.76 -5.03 -14.14
N PHE A 2 12.06 -3.89 -14.04
CA PHE A 2 11.65 -3.23 -12.79
C PHE A 2 12.76 -2.66 -11.87
N GLU A 3 13.96 -2.40 -12.33
CA GLU A 3 15.04 -1.84 -11.50
C GLU A 3 14.69 -0.44 -10.94
N ARG A 4 14.06 0.41 -11.76
CA ARG A 4 13.64 1.76 -11.37
C ARG A 4 12.46 1.70 -10.41
N GLU A 5 11.50 0.84 -10.68
CA GLU A 5 10.33 0.61 -9.82
C GLU A 5 10.75 0.08 -8.45
N LEU A 6 11.70 -0.86 -8.38
CA LEU A 6 12.26 -1.34 -7.12
C LEU A 6 12.98 -0.23 -6.33
N THR A 7 13.68 0.65 -7.03
CA THR A 7 14.32 1.81 -6.39
C THR A 7 13.28 2.75 -5.78
N LEU A 8 12.20 3.05 -6.52
CA LEU A 8 11.10 3.89 -6.04
C LEU A 8 10.30 3.19 -4.92
N TYR A 9 10.09 1.88 -5.03
CA TYR A 9 9.42 1.09 -4.01
C TYR A 9 10.16 1.15 -2.66
N LYS A 10 11.48 0.98 -2.69
CA LYS A 10 12.34 1.14 -1.52
C LYS A 10 12.30 2.56 -0.96
N PHE A 11 12.32 3.58 -1.82
CA PHE A 11 12.18 4.98 -1.41
C PHE A 11 10.84 5.21 -0.71
N ASN A 12 9.74 4.72 -1.28
CA ASN A 12 8.40 4.83 -0.72
C ASN A 12 8.31 4.23 0.68
N LEU A 13 8.85 3.02 0.88
CA LEU A 13 8.87 2.39 2.20
C LEU A 13 9.63 3.22 3.24
N ASN A 14 10.78 3.75 2.86
CA ASN A 14 11.57 4.58 3.76
C ASN A 14 10.81 5.88 4.13
N TYR A 15 10.17 6.50 3.15
CA TYR A 15 9.38 7.70 3.38
C TYR A 15 8.13 7.42 4.23
N LEU A 16 7.44 6.31 3.99
CA LEU A 16 6.33 5.83 4.81
C LEU A 16 6.74 5.68 6.29
N ARG A 17 7.89 5.06 6.54
CA ARG A 17 8.44 4.89 7.90
C ARG A 17 8.65 6.22 8.61
N LEU A 18 9.21 7.20 7.91
CA LEU A 18 9.42 8.55 8.46
C LEU A 18 8.08 9.23 8.80
N LEU A 19 7.07 9.12 7.93
CA LEU A 19 5.75 9.68 8.17
C LEU A 19 5.02 9.01 9.34
N ALA A 20 5.17 7.70 9.49
CA ALA A 20 4.50 6.95 10.54
C ALA A 20 5.20 7.05 11.90
N ALA A 21 6.48 7.41 11.93
CA ALA A 21 7.29 7.39 13.16
C ALA A 21 6.70 8.27 14.28
N ASP A 22 6.24 9.47 13.96
CA ASP A 22 5.70 10.44 14.92
C ASP A 22 4.17 10.58 14.85
N LEU A 23 3.50 9.68 14.16
CA LEU A 23 2.05 9.61 14.15
C LEU A 23 1.56 8.83 15.38
N ASP A 24 0.87 9.54 16.28
CA ASP A 24 0.36 8.96 17.53
C ASP A 24 -0.78 7.97 17.25
N ASP A 25 -0.83 6.86 18.00
CA ASP A 25 -1.89 5.85 17.87
C ASP A 25 -3.29 6.41 18.08
N ALA A 26 -3.44 7.42 18.95
CA ALA A 26 -4.70 8.14 19.15
C ALA A 26 -5.22 8.89 17.90
N ASN A 27 -4.36 9.09 16.90
CA ASN A 27 -4.70 9.76 15.65
C ASN A 27 -4.92 8.79 14.48
N LEU A 28 -4.75 7.49 14.67
CA LEU A 28 -4.89 6.50 13.59
C LEU A 28 -6.28 6.49 12.94
N GLY A 29 -7.33 6.78 13.73
CA GLY A 29 -8.70 6.87 13.22
C GLY A 29 -9.10 8.25 12.68
N LYS A 30 -8.21 9.26 12.66
CA LYS A 30 -8.55 10.63 12.29
C LYS A 30 -8.08 10.95 10.87
N PRO A 31 -9.01 11.15 9.90
CA PRO A 31 -8.63 11.58 8.56
C PRO A 31 -8.16 13.04 8.55
N ALA A 32 -7.41 13.43 7.52
CA ALA A 32 -6.94 14.81 7.34
C ALA A 32 -8.07 15.82 7.12
N PHE A 33 -9.20 15.36 6.57
CA PHE A 33 -10.38 16.16 6.25
C PHE A 33 -11.63 15.24 6.24
N PRO A 34 -12.84 15.81 6.36
CA PRO A 34 -14.08 15.02 6.31
C PRO A 34 -14.19 14.23 5.00
N GLY A 35 -14.45 12.93 5.12
CA GLY A 35 -14.50 12.00 3.97
C GLY A 35 -13.16 11.49 3.45
N GLY A 36 -12.04 11.93 4.03
CA GLY A 36 -10.71 11.39 3.72
C GLY A 36 -10.47 10.04 4.38
N ASN A 37 -9.46 9.34 3.94
CA ASN A 37 -9.02 8.08 4.55
C ASN A 37 -8.24 8.35 5.85
N PRO A 38 -8.57 7.72 6.98
CA PRO A 38 -7.77 7.82 8.19
C PRO A 38 -6.47 6.99 8.06
N PRO A 39 -5.43 7.32 8.85
CA PRO A 39 -4.15 6.61 8.82
C PRO A 39 -4.25 5.10 8.94
N VAL A 40 -5.14 4.59 9.80
CA VAL A 40 -5.34 3.14 9.96
C VAL A 40 -5.80 2.48 8.67
N TRP A 41 -6.72 3.11 7.94
CA TRP A 41 -7.16 2.58 6.64
C TRP A 41 -6.05 2.66 5.60
N ILE A 42 -5.30 3.77 5.56
CA ILE A 42 -4.20 3.96 4.62
C ILE A 42 -3.12 2.89 4.82
N LEU A 43 -2.69 2.67 6.07
CA LEU A 43 -1.68 1.66 6.40
C LEU A 43 -2.19 0.25 6.13
N GLY A 44 -3.44 -0.06 6.52
CA GLY A 44 -4.05 -1.36 6.23
C GLY A 44 -4.19 -1.63 4.74
N HIS A 45 -4.59 -0.61 3.97
CA HIS A 45 -4.70 -0.70 2.51
C HIS A 45 -3.34 -0.93 1.85
N LEU A 46 -2.30 -0.25 2.30
CA LEU A 46 -0.93 -0.49 1.81
C LEU A 46 -0.42 -1.89 2.17
N ALA A 47 -0.71 -2.39 3.38
CA ALA A 47 -0.37 -3.77 3.74
C ALA A 47 -1.04 -4.79 2.79
N VAL A 48 -2.35 -4.66 2.56
CA VAL A 48 -3.09 -5.52 1.65
C VAL A 48 -2.62 -5.35 0.19
N ALA A 49 -2.23 -4.14 -0.22
CA ALA A 49 -1.70 -3.89 -1.56
C ALA A 49 -0.38 -4.66 -1.82
N THR A 50 0.45 -4.89 -0.80
CA THR A 50 1.65 -5.74 -0.95
C THR A 50 1.28 -7.20 -1.23
N ASP A 51 0.20 -7.71 -0.66
CA ASP A 51 -0.31 -9.05 -0.97
C ASP A 51 -0.85 -9.13 -2.40
N TYR A 52 -1.52 -8.08 -2.91
CA TYR A 52 -1.94 -8.03 -4.31
C TYR A 52 -0.74 -8.02 -5.27
N ALA A 53 0.30 -7.23 -4.96
CA ALA A 53 1.54 -7.25 -5.73
C ALA A 53 2.20 -8.64 -5.69
N GLY A 54 2.27 -9.24 -4.51
CA GLY A 54 2.77 -10.61 -4.32
C GLY A 54 1.98 -11.64 -5.14
N LYS A 55 0.65 -11.54 -5.17
CA LYS A 55 -0.21 -12.43 -5.95
C LYS A 55 0.09 -12.37 -7.46
N LEU A 56 0.39 -11.20 -8.01
CA LEU A 56 0.82 -11.06 -9.40
C LEU A 56 2.15 -11.78 -9.69
N LEU A 57 2.94 -12.02 -8.65
CA LEU A 57 4.22 -12.75 -8.68
C LEU A 57 4.08 -14.21 -8.24
N GLY A 58 2.85 -14.72 -8.09
CA GLY A 58 2.57 -16.10 -7.66
C GLY A 58 2.76 -16.36 -6.17
N LEU A 59 2.93 -15.34 -5.33
CA LEU A 59 3.07 -15.48 -3.89
C LEU A 59 1.71 -15.63 -3.20
N ARG A 60 1.70 -16.33 -2.07
CA ARG A 60 0.50 -16.43 -1.22
C ARG A 60 0.34 -15.16 -0.37
N PRO A 61 -0.91 -14.69 -0.14
CA PRO A 61 -1.19 -13.62 0.80
C PRO A 61 -0.68 -13.93 2.20
N GLN A 62 -0.28 -12.90 2.97
CA GLN A 62 0.17 -13.01 4.35
C GLN A 62 -0.64 -12.15 5.33
N CYS A 63 -1.32 -11.11 4.84
CA CYS A 63 -2.21 -10.35 5.69
C CYS A 63 -3.40 -11.21 6.14
N PRO A 64 -3.92 -10.99 7.36
CA PRO A 64 -5.14 -11.63 7.84
C PRO A 64 -6.30 -11.45 6.84
N ARG A 65 -7.16 -12.47 6.73
CA ARG A 65 -8.29 -12.44 5.80
C ARG A 65 -9.24 -11.25 6.06
N GLU A 66 -9.44 -10.91 7.31
CA GLU A 66 -10.25 -9.77 7.74
C GLU A 66 -9.68 -8.42 7.25
N TRP A 67 -8.34 -8.29 7.09
CA TRP A 67 -7.74 -7.09 6.53
C TRP A 67 -8.07 -6.93 5.04
N HIS A 68 -8.12 -8.03 4.30
CA HIS A 68 -8.57 -7.99 2.90
C HIS A 68 -10.04 -7.58 2.77
N VAL A 69 -10.87 -7.81 3.79
CA VAL A 69 -12.27 -7.33 3.82
C VAL A 69 -12.33 -5.84 4.20
N GLN A 70 -11.54 -5.42 5.19
CA GLN A 70 -11.61 -4.07 5.76
C GLN A 70 -10.89 -3.01 4.91
N PHE A 71 -9.76 -3.37 4.29
CA PHE A 71 -8.84 -2.44 3.64
C PHE A 71 -8.71 -2.62 2.13
N ALA A 72 -9.54 -3.47 1.52
CA ALA A 72 -9.51 -3.69 0.07
C ALA A 72 -9.88 -2.42 -0.72
N PRO A 73 -9.49 -2.33 -2.01
CA PRO A 73 -9.97 -1.27 -2.89
C PRO A 73 -11.50 -1.21 -2.90
N GLY A 74 -12.05 0.01 -2.80
CA GLY A 74 -13.50 0.23 -2.81
C GLY A 74 -14.20 0.07 -1.46
N THR A 75 -13.49 -0.34 -0.39
CA THR A 75 -14.04 -0.31 0.97
C THR A 75 -14.16 1.13 1.47
N LYS A 76 -15.16 1.38 2.30
CA LYS A 76 -15.31 2.71 2.92
C LYS A 76 -14.43 2.77 4.16
N SER A 77 -13.53 3.74 4.20
CA SER A 77 -12.64 3.94 5.34
C SER A 77 -13.40 4.23 6.65
N ALA A 78 -14.63 4.76 6.56
CA ALA A 78 -15.51 4.98 7.72
C ALA A 78 -16.06 3.66 8.31
N ASP A 79 -16.02 2.56 7.58
CA ASP A 79 -16.54 1.25 8.03
C ASP A 79 -15.47 0.43 8.79
N VAL A 80 -14.25 0.95 8.91
CA VAL A 80 -13.19 0.28 9.69
C VAL A 80 -13.54 0.37 11.17
N ALA A 81 -14.01 -0.75 11.72
CA ALA A 81 -14.44 -0.83 13.12
C ALA A 81 -13.25 -0.98 14.07
N ALA A 82 -13.33 -0.32 15.24
CA ALA A 82 -12.43 -0.58 16.36
C ALA A 82 -12.75 -1.95 17.02
N PRO A 83 -11.76 -2.66 17.61
CA PRO A 83 -10.37 -2.22 17.74
C PRO A 83 -9.60 -2.32 16.43
N TYR A 84 -8.81 -1.30 16.13
CA TYR A 84 -7.92 -1.30 14.96
C TYR A 84 -6.71 -2.20 15.18
N PRO A 85 -6.12 -2.76 14.10
CA PRO A 85 -4.78 -3.31 14.17
C PRO A 85 -3.81 -2.23 14.68
N SER A 86 -2.81 -2.61 15.47
CA SER A 86 -1.83 -1.64 15.94
C SER A 86 -1.03 -1.05 14.77
N LYS A 87 -0.52 0.17 14.93
CA LYS A 87 0.40 0.76 13.96
C LYS A 87 1.61 -0.14 13.69
N GLY A 88 2.12 -0.78 14.74
CA GLY A 88 3.24 -1.73 14.63
C GLY A 88 2.92 -2.94 13.77
N ASP A 89 1.74 -3.54 13.94
CA ASP A 89 1.30 -4.69 13.13
C ASP A 89 1.14 -4.31 11.66
N LEU A 90 0.53 -3.15 11.39
CA LEU A 90 0.33 -2.65 10.03
C LEU A 90 1.66 -2.35 9.33
N LEU A 91 2.58 -1.67 10.00
CA LEU A 91 3.91 -1.39 9.46
C LEU A 91 4.73 -2.66 9.26
N GLY A 92 4.68 -3.59 10.21
CA GLY A 92 5.35 -4.89 10.10
C GLY A 92 4.85 -5.68 8.89
N ALA A 93 3.55 -5.68 8.62
CA ALA A 93 2.97 -6.33 7.45
C ALA A 93 3.42 -5.67 6.14
N ILE A 94 3.43 -4.32 6.07
CA ILE A 94 3.93 -3.58 4.90
C ILE A 94 5.39 -3.93 4.64
N GLU A 95 6.23 -3.90 5.67
CA GLU A 95 7.66 -4.21 5.55
C GLU A 95 7.93 -5.64 5.09
N ALA A 96 7.20 -6.61 5.65
CA ALA A 96 7.28 -8.00 5.23
C ALA A 96 6.85 -8.17 3.77
N GLY A 97 5.75 -7.52 3.38
CA GLY A 97 5.26 -7.53 2.00
C GLY A 97 6.25 -6.91 1.02
N HIS A 98 6.81 -5.73 1.35
CA HIS A 98 7.85 -5.07 0.55
C HIS A 98 9.07 -5.97 0.31
N ARG A 99 9.57 -6.60 1.37
CA ARG A 99 10.70 -7.54 1.25
C ARG A 99 10.37 -8.66 0.27
N ARG A 100 9.25 -9.34 0.45
CA ARG A 100 8.83 -10.47 -0.39
C ARG A 100 8.64 -10.08 -1.86
N VAL A 101 7.98 -8.95 -2.13
CA VAL A 101 7.81 -8.44 -3.50
C VAL A 101 9.17 -8.11 -4.11
N SER A 102 10.04 -7.42 -3.37
CA SER A 102 11.37 -7.04 -3.85
C SER A 102 12.26 -8.26 -4.16
N GLU A 103 12.14 -9.35 -3.40
CA GLU A 103 12.85 -10.61 -3.63
C GLU A 103 12.29 -11.38 -4.84
N ALA A 104 10.97 -11.30 -5.08
CA ALA A 104 10.32 -12.04 -6.16
C ALA A 104 10.38 -11.32 -7.53
N VAL A 105 10.37 -10.00 -7.56
CA VAL A 105 10.38 -9.22 -8.82
C VAL A 105 11.54 -9.58 -9.76
N PRO A 106 12.80 -9.75 -9.30
CA PRO A 106 13.90 -10.14 -10.18
C PRO A 106 13.74 -11.49 -10.86
N THR A 107 12.93 -12.39 -10.29
CA THR A 107 12.69 -13.74 -10.81
C THR A 107 11.46 -13.82 -11.73
N ALA A 108 10.69 -12.73 -11.85
CA ALA A 108 9.49 -12.69 -12.70
C ALA A 108 9.86 -12.81 -14.18
N SER A 109 9.21 -13.71 -14.90
CA SER A 109 9.45 -13.88 -16.34
C SER A 109 8.80 -12.74 -17.13
N SER A 110 9.47 -12.31 -18.21
CA SER A 110 8.91 -11.32 -19.14
C SER A 110 7.59 -11.78 -19.75
N GLU A 111 7.45 -13.08 -19.99
CA GLU A 111 6.22 -13.67 -20.52
C GLU A 111 5.05 -13.48 -19.52
N ALA A 112 5.23 -13.81 -18.25
CA ALA A 112 4.20 -13.64 -17.24
C ALA A 112 3.83 -12.15 -17.06
N MET A 113 4.81 -11.25 -17.09
CA MET A 113 4.58 -9.81 -16.92
C MET A 113 3.88 -9.18 -18.14
N SER A 114 3.99 -9.75 -19.34
CA SER A 114 3.30 -9.27 -20.54
C SER A 114 1.87 -9.77 -20.69
N GLN A 115 1.42 -10.73 -19.85
CA GLN A 115 0.04 -11.22 -19.89
C GLN A 115 -0.96 -10.12 -19.50
N ALA A 116 -2.16 -10.18 -20.07
CA ALA A 116 -3.24 -9.29 -19.68
C ALA A 116 -3.61 -9.52 -18.20
N HIS A 117 -3.77 -8.43 -17.43
CA HIS A 117 -4.20 -8.54 -16.04
C HIS A 117 -5.72 -8.78 -15.90
N ALA A 118 -6.12 -9.39 -14.78
CA ALA A 118 -7.51 -9.68 -14.46
C ALA A 118 -8.16 -8.69 -13.44
N VAL A 119 -7.50 -7.57 -13.14
CA VAL A 119 -7.97 -6.58 -12.14
C VAL A 119 -9.06 -5.72 -12.75
N GLU A 120 -10.33 -6.00 -12.43
CA GLU A 120 -11.50 -5.34 -13.04
C GLU A 120 -11.46 -3.81 -12.92
N LEU A 121 -11.09 -3.28 -11.74
CA LEU A 121 -11.00 -1.85 -11.47
C LEU A 121 -10.03 -1.12 -12.42
N LEU A 122 -8.99 -1.80 -12.89
CA LEU A 122 -7.95 -1.20 -13.73
C LEU A 122 -8.16 -1.44 -15.25
N LYS A 123 -9.08 -2.32 -15.64
CA LYS A 123 -9.38 -2.59 -17.06
C LYS A 123 -9.68 -1.37 -17.91
N PRO A 124 -10.43 -0.34 -17.41
CA PRO A 124 -10.70 0.88 -18.19
C PRO A 124 -9.49 1.81 -18.34
N THR A 125 -8.38 1.53 -17.64
CA THR A 125 -7.18 2.39 -17.63
C THR A 125 -6.22 2.04 -18.77
N VAL A 126 -5.09 2.75 -18.83
CA VAL A 126 -3.97 2.46 -19.74
C VAL A 126 -3.12 1.27 -19.29
N LEU A 127 -3.28 0.80 -18.07
CA LEU A 127 -2.59 -0.38 -17.54
C LEU A 127 -3.22 -1.62 -18.18
N LYS A 128 -2.46 -2.38 -18.96
CA LYS A 128 -2.98 -3.53 -19.72
C LYS A 128 -2.41 -4.86 -19.30
N THR A 129 -1.19 -4.85 -18.80
CA THR A 129 -0.45 -6.08 -18.47
C THR A 129 -0.29 -6.27 -16.97
N VAL A 130 0.02 -7.49 -16.57
CA VAL A 130 0.42 -7.82 -15.18
C VAL A 130 1.58 -6.94 -14.73
N GLY A 131 2.56 -6.71 -15.61
CA GLY A 131 3.70 -5.85 -15.34
C GLY A 131 3.30 -4.38 -15.11
N ASP A 132 2.34 -3.84 -15.87
CA ASP A 132 1.84 -2.47 -15.65
C ASP A 132 1.20 -2.33 -14.26
N VAL A 133 0.37 -3.32 -13.87
CA VAL A 133 -0.28 -3.30 -12.56
C VAL A 133 0.74 -3.45 -11.44
N LEU A 134 1.73 -4.33 -11.61
CA LEU A 134 2.81 -4.50 -10.62
C LEU A 134 3.61 -3.20 -10.46
N ALA A 135 4.02 -2.57 -11.56
CA ALA A 135 4.72 -1.28 -11.55
C ALA A 135 3.88 -0.19 -10.85
N HIS A 136 2.58 -0.13 -11.15
CA HIS A 136 1.65 0.79 -10.52
C HIS A 136 1.58 0.57 -9.00
N LEU A 137 1.42 -0.67 -8.53
CA LEU A 137 1.34 -0.99 -7.10
C LEU A 137 2.63 -0.61 -6.37
N MET A 138 3.80 -0.86 -6.96
CA MET A 138 5.10 -0.53 -6.36
C MET A 138 5.42 0.98 -6.35
N THR A 139 4.77 1.78 -7.19
CA THR A 139 5.17 3.18 -7.38
C THR A 139 4.02 4.16 -7.14
N THR A 140 3.22 4.43 -8.15
CA THR A 140 2.21 5.51 -8.14
C THR A 140 1.09 5.27 -7.13
N HIS A 141 0.60 4.02 -6.99
CA HIS A 141 -0.42 3.68 -6.02
C HIS A 141 0.07 3.92 -4.58
N GLU A 142 1.26 3.42 -4.28
CA GLU A 142 1.86 3.58 -2.96
C GLU A 142 2.15 5.04 -2.65
N SER A 143 2.76 5.78 -3.58
CA SER A 143 3.02 7.22 -3.43
C SER A 143 1.75 8.03 -3.20
N PHE A 144 0.64 7.66 -3.87
CA PHE A 144 -0.67 8.30 -3.67
C PHE A 144 -1.14 8.15 -2.22
N HIS A 145 -1.09 6.94 -1.66
CA HIS A 145 -1.51 6.70 -0.28
C HIS A 145 -0.53 7.27 0.76
N ILE A 146 0.76 7.28 0.48
CA ILE A 146 1.77 7.96 1.29
C ILE A 146 1.51 9.47 1.36
N SER A 147 1.07 10.10 0.26
CA SER A 147 0.71 11.51 0.26
C SER A 147 -0.52 11.79 1.14
N GLN A 148 -1.50 10.89 1.17
CA GLN A 148 -2.64 10.97 2.09
C GLN A 148 -2.20 10.86 3.55
N LEU A 149 -1.29 9.93 3.86
CA LEU A 149 -0.73 9.78 5.22
C LEU A 149 0.03 11.04 5.64
N SER A 150 0.80 11.66 4.74
CA SER A 150 1.47 12.93 4.96
C SER A 150 0.47 14.05 5.29
N ALA A 151 -0.68 14.09 4.61
CA ALA A 151 -1.75 15.04 4.90
C ALA A 151 -2.35 14.81 6.30
N CYS A 152 -2.64 13.55 6.67
CA CYS A 152 -3.13 13.20 8.00
C CYS A 152 -2.14 13.62 9.10
N ARG A 153 -0.85 13.37 8.88
CA ARG A 153 0.20 13.76 9.81
C ARG A 153 0.24 15.28 10.01
N ARG A 154 0.16 16.06 8.91
CA ARG A 154 0.15 17.53 8.97
C ARG A 154 -1.12 18.07 9.64
N SER A 155 -2.28 17.45 9.45
CA SER A 155 -3.51 17.86 10.14
C SER A 155 -3.43 17.65 11.66
N CYS A 156 -2.51 16.79 12.14
CA CYS A 156 -2.19 16.61 13.56
C CYS A 156 -1.11 17.58 14.07
N GLY A 157 -0.77 18.63 13.32
CA GLY A 157 0.19 19.66 13.74
C GLY A 157 1.66 19.28 13.57
N LYS A 158 1.98 18.17 12.88
CA LYS A 158 3.37 17.78 12.62
C LYS A 158 3.94 18.57 11.44
N GLY A 159 5.21 18.93 11.50
CA GLY A 159 5.91 19.65 10.44
C GLY A 159 6.13 18.83 9.16
N THR A 160 6.68 19.45 8.12
CA THR A 160 7.07 18.72 6.90
C THR A 160 8.21 17.75 7.18
N ILE A 161 8.20 16.60 6.50
CA ILE A 161 9.36 15.73 6.36
C ILE A 161 9.82 15.91 4.92
N VAL A 162 10.89 16.64 4.73
CA VAL A 162 11.59 16.98 3.47
C VAL A 162 10.66 17.37 2.33
#